data_59002033fb24c1fa305ac24bf3ee80d7
#
_entry.id   59002033fb24c1fa305ac24bf3ee80d7
#
_cell.length_a   1.000
_cell.length_b   1.000
_cell.length_c   1.000
_cell.angle_alpha   90.00
_cell.angle_beta   90.00
_cell.angle_gamma   90.00
#
_symmetry.space_group_name_H-M   'P 1'
#
loop_
_entity.id
_entity.type
_entity.pdbx_description
1 polymer ?
#
loop_
_entity_poly.entity_id
_entity_poly.type
_entity_poly.pdbx_seq_one_letter_code
_entity_poly.pdbx_strand_id
1 'polypeptide(L)'
;MSYFKGKTIIVAGASSGIGEATAKEFLLKGAKVILVARSESKMHDSFKDFNQDSYSIYPFDLTNLDDIDFFTKMLIKKEGPIDILFNNAGVSQFGYFEESDLSVLDKIMELDFFSVVQFTKSILPYMIAKKSGQIVTNTSVAGLVGSRNRSFYSSAKFALHGFFDSVRSEIIHHNVHVTLIAPGRVATDVVKNALTASGQPYGKDDRG
;
A
#
# COMPACT_ATOMS: atom_id res chain seq x y z
N MET A 1 21.73 -8.02 -14.85
CA MET A 1 20.38 -7.55 -15.21
C MET A 1 19.61 -7.29 -13.93
N SER A 2 18.76 -6.24 -13.88
CA SER A 2 17.91 -5.98 -12.71
C SER A 2 16.86 -7.07 -12.56
N TYR A 3 16.59 -7.51 -11.32
CA TYR A 3 15.50 -8.45 -10.99
C TYR A 3 14.12 -7.95 -11.46
N PHE A 4 13.93 -6.63 -11.51
CA PHE A 4 12.66 -6.00 -11.84
C PHE A 4 12.42 -5.81 -13.35
N LYS A 5 13.47 -5.99 -14.20
CA LYS A 5 13.33 -5.78 -15.64
C LYS A 5 12.25 -6.68 -16.25
N GLY A 6 11.27 -6.05 -16.89
CA GLY A 6 10.14 -6.73 -17.54
C GLY A 6 9.07 -7.27 -16.61
N LYS A 7 9.15 -7.01 -15.29
CA LYS A 7 8.09 -7.37 -14.34
C LYS A 7 6.99 -6.33 -14.34
N THR A 8 5.75 -6.78 -14.18
CA THR A 8 4.58 -5.92 -13.99
C THR A 8 4.29 -5.79 -12.49
N ILE A 9 4.34 -4.56 -11.98
CA ILE A 9 4.28 -4.26 -10.55
C ILE A 9 3.13 -3.29 -10.27
N ILE A 10 2.21 -3.66 -9.38
CA ILE A 10 1.22 -2.74 -8.83
C ILE A 10 1.82 -2.04 -7.62
N VAL A 11 1.71 -0.70 -7.59
CA VAL A 11 2.03 0.11 -6.41
C VAL A 11 0.75 0.78 -5.91
N ALA A 12 0.19 0.28 -4.82
CA ALA A 12 -0.93 0.88 -4.13
C ALA A 12 -0.45 2.02 -3.22
N GLY A 13 -1.02 3.21 -3.35
CA GLY A 13 -0.54 4.42 -2.67
C GLY A 13 0.65 5.08 -3.38
N ALA A 14 0.62 5.12 -4.72
CA ALA A 14 1.72 5.60 -5.57
C ALA A 14 1.84 7.14 -5.68
N SER A 15 0.90 7.91 -5.11
CA SER A 15 0.82 9.37 -5.34
C SER A 15 1.72 10.20 -4.42
N SER A 16 2.45 9.59 -3.47
CA SER A 16 3.33 10.31 -2.55
C SER A 16 4.27 9.38 -1.75
N GLY A 17 5.29 9.98 -1.14
CA GLY A 17 6.13 9.35 -0.12
C GLY A 17 6.83 8.06 -0.57
N ILE A 18 6.76 7.03 0.27
CA ILE A 18 7.43 5.74 0.01
C ILE A 18 6.90 5.09 -1.28
N GLY A 19 5.59 5.13 -1.51
CA GLY A 19 4.98 4.53 -2.70
C GLY A 19 5.46 5.18 -4.00
N GLU A 20 5.47 6.51 -4.05
CA GLU A 20 5.98 7.28 -5.18
C GLU A 20 7.46 6.99 -5.44
N ALA A 21 8.30 7.10 -4.40
CA ALA A 21 9.73 6.86 -4.52
C ALA A 21 10.04 5.43 -4.99
N THR A 22 9.32 4.43 -4.43
CA THR A 22 9.49 3.02 -4.80
C THR A 22 9.04 2.77 -6.25
N ALA A 23 7.93 3.38 -6.68
CA ALA A 23 7.45 3.25 -8.06
C ALA A 23 8.47 3.82 -9.06
N LYS A 24 9.07 4.99 -8.76
CA LYS A 24 10.15 5.57 -9.57
C LYS A 24 11.35 4.64 -9.66
N GLU A 25 11.76 4.04 -8.55
CA GLU A 25 12.86 3.07 -8.55
C GLU A 25 12.56 1.82 -9.39
N PHE A 26 11.34 1.30 -9.34
CA PHE A 26 10.94 0.18 -10.20
C PHE A 26 11.01 0.54 -11.68
N LEU A 27 10.56 1.74 -12.07
CA LEU A 27 10.66 2.24 -13.45
C LEU A 27 12.12 2.35 -13.90
N LEU A 28 13.00 2.94 -13.08
CA LEU A 28 14.44 3.03 -13.36
C LEU A 28 15.10 1.67 -13.53
N LYS A 29 14.57 0.64 -12.87
CA LYS A 29 15.04 -0.75 -12.97
C LYS A 29 14.41 -1.54 -14.12
N GLY A 30 13.58 -0.89 -14.94
CA GLY A 30 12.99 -1.48 -16.15
C GLY A 30 11.73 -2.32 -15.92
N ALA A 31 11.03 -2.09 -14.83
CA ALA A 31 9.69 -2.67 -14.61
C ALA A 31 8.62 -1.89 -15.37
N LYS A 32 7.48 -2.53 -15.63
CA LYS A 32 6.22 -1.89 -15.95
C LYS A 32 5.46 -1.65 -14.63
N VAL A 33 5.07 -0.39 -14.34
CA VAL A 33 4.48 -0.03 -13.06
C VAL A 33 3.04 0.44 -13.22
N ILE A 34 2.15 -0.15 -12.45
CA ILE A 34 0.74 0.20 -12.37
C ILE A 34 0.56 1.04 -11.10
N LEU A 35 0.29 2.32 -11.29
CA LEU A 35 0.17 3.31 -10.22
C LEU A 35 -1.29 3.40 -9.78
N VAL A 36 -1.56 3.04 -8.52
CA VAL A 36 -2.91 3.07 -7.94
C VAL A 36 -2.94 4.03 -6.77
N ALA A 37 -3.72 5.09 -6.88
CA ALA A 37 -3.99 6.06 -5.81
C ALA A 37 -5.20 6.93 -6.17
N ARG A 38 -5.73 7.71 -5.21
CA ARG A 38 -6.89 8.60 -5.44
C ARG A 38 -6.58 9.78 -6.34
N SER A 39 -5.39 10.38 -6.19
CA SER A 39 -5.03 11.62 -6.89
C SER A 39 -4.35 11.35 -8.22
N GLU A 40 -5.13 11.38 -9.30
CA GLU A 40 -4.65 11.24 -10.67
C GLU A 40 -3.64 12.33 -11.03
N SER A 41 -3.96 13.59 -10.72
CA SER A 41 -3.09 14.74 -11.03
C SER A 41 -1.71 14.61 -10.40
N LYS A 42 -1.63 14.22 -9.12
CA LYS A 42 -0.33 14.03 -8.46
C LYS A 42 0.49 12.93 -9.12
N MET A 43 -0.16 11.82 -9.53
CA MET A 43 0.54 10.75 -10.24
C MET A 43 1.04 11.24 -11.60
N HIS A 44 0.24 11.97 -12.37
CA HIS A 44 0.68 12.56 -13.64
C HIS A 44 1.88 13.49 -13.44
N ASP A 45 1.82 14.40 -12.48
CA ASP A 45 2.91 15.34 -12.20
C ASP A 45 4.20 14.64 -11.77
N SER A 46 4.09 13.62 -10.92
CA SER A 46 5.24 12.90 -10.37
C SER A 46 5.94 11.99 -11.37
N PHE A 47 5.22 11.49 -12.39
CA PHE A 47 5.75 10.49 -13.32
C PHE A 47 5.89 10.97 -14.77
N LYS A 48 5.59 12.24 -15.07
CA LYS A 48 5.62 12.84 -16.43
C LYS A 48 6.95 12.70 -17.16
N ASP A 49 8.07 12.62 -16.44
CA ASP A 49 9.42 12.52 -17.00
C ASP A 49 9.84 11.08 -17.31
N PHE A 50 9.00 10.08 -16.96
CA PHE A 50 9.24 8.69 -17.31
C PHE A 50 8.58 8.33 -18.64
N ASN A 51 9.11 7.28 -19.30
CA ASN A 51 8.49 6.75 -20.52
C ASN A 51 7.05 6.31 -20.24
N GLN A 52 6.10 6.89 -20.93
CA GLN A 52 4.66 6.64 -20.74
C GLN A 52 4.27 5.18 -21.03
N ASP A 53 5.02 4.46 -21.85
CA ASP A 53 4.77 3.03 -22.09
C ASP A 53 5.18 2.13 -20.91
N SER A 54 5.95 2.68 -19.96
CA SER A 54 6.46 1.93 -18.80
C SER A 54 5.55 1.99 -17.59
N TYR A 55 4.53 2.84 -17.57
CA TYR A 55 3.58 2.91 -16.46
C TYR A 55 2.15 3.17 -16.92
N SER A 56 1.21 2.84 -16.04
CA SER A 56 -0.21 3.13 -16.20
C SER A 56 -0.76 3.73 -14.92
N ILE A 57 -1.63 4.74 -15.04
CA ILE A 57 -2.26 5.42 -13.90
C ILE A 57 -3.70 4.95 -13.76
N TYR A 58 -4.05 4.55 -12.55
CA TYR A 58 -5.40 4.12 -12.17
C TYR A 58 -5.86 4.88 -10.93
N PRO A 59 -6.65 5.96 -11.12
CA PRO A 59 -7.30 6.64 -10.00
C PRO A 59 -8.30 5.70 -9.32
N PHE A 60 -8.03 5.32 -8.09
CA PHE A 60 -8.92 4.44 -7.32
C PHE A 60 -8.78 4.69 -5.82
N ASP A 61 -9.92 4.75 -5.13
CA ASP A 61 -9.97 4.79 -3.67
C ASP A 61 -10.07 3.37 -3.11
N LEU A 62 -9.01 2.91 -2.46
CA LEU A 62 -8.95 1.57 -1.89
C LEU A 62 -9.91 1.36 -0.71
N THR A 63 -10.51 2.43 -0.15
CA THR A 63 -11.57 2.31 0.86
C THR A 63 -12.92 1.90 0.26
N ASN A 64 -13.09 1.96 -1.05
CA ASN A 64 -14.25 1.39 -1.75
C ASN A 64 -14.10 -0.13 -1.85
N LEU A 65 -14.22 -0.82 -0.70
CA LEU A 65 -13.92 -2.25 -0.55
C LEU A 65 -14.74 -3.12 -1.52
N ASP A 66 -16.00 -2.79 -1.73
CA ASP A 66 -16.93 -3.55 -2.60
C ASP A 66 -16.50 -3.49 -4.08
N ASP A 67 -15.83 -2.43 -4.50
CA ASP A 67 -15.39 -2.23 -5.89
C ASP A 67 -14.01 -2.83 -6.18
N ILE A 68 -13.22 -3.21 -5.16
CA ILE A 68 -11.85 -3.71 -5.32
C ILE A 68 -11.79 -4.93 -6.24
N ASP A 69 -12.73 -5.86 -6.10
CA ASP A 69 -12.73 -7.09 -6.91
C ASP A 69 -12.99 -6.80 -8.40
N PHE A 70 -13.95 -5.93 -8.68
CA PHE A 70 -14.22 -5.48 -10.05
C PHE A 70 -13.04 -4.70 -10.63
N PHE A 71 -12.49 -3.77 -9.86
CA PHE A 71 -11.31 -2.99 -10.23
C PHE A 71 -10.12 -3.90 -10.56
N THR A 72 -9.84 -4.89 -9.72
CA THR A 72 -8.74 -5.85 -9.93
C THR A 72 -8.92 -6.66 -11.22
N LYS A 73 -10.13 -7.17 -11.48
CA LYS A 73 -10.43 -7.91 -12.72
C LYS A 73 -10.21 -7.05 -13.97
N MET A 74 -10.68 -5.80 -13.94
CA MET A 74 -10.48 -4.84 -15.02
C MET A 74 -8.98 -4.55 -15.23
N LEU A 75 -8.25 -4.31 -14.15
CA LEU A 75 -6.82 -4.02 -14.17
C LEU A 75 -6.04 -5.19 -14.80
N ILE A 76 -6.26 -6.42 -14.34
CA ILE A 76 -5.55 -7.61 -14.85
C ILE A 76 -5.90 -7.88 -16.32
N LYS A 77 -7.17 -7.67 -16.72
CA LYS A 77 -7.59 -7.82 -18.11
C LYS A 77 -6.84 -6.86 -19.05
N LYS A 78 -6.55 -5.63 -18.57
CA LYS A 78 -5.90 -4.58 -19.37
C LYS A 78 -4.37 -4.68 -19.35
N GLU A 79 -3.80 -4.93 -18.18
CA GLU A 79 -2.35 -4.85 -17.95
C GLU A 79 -1.64 -6.21 -18.07
N GLY A 80 -2.41 -7.30 -17.99
CA GLY A 80 -1.89 -8.66 -17.98
C GLY A 80 -1.54 -9.17 -16.58
N PRO A 81 -0.77 -10.26 -16.51
CA PRO A 81 -0.44 -10.89 -15.24
C PRO A 81 0.48 -10.02 -14.36
N ILE A 82 0.16 -9.95 -13.09
CA ILE A 82 0.91 -9.19 -12.11
C ILE A 82 2.03 -10.05 -11.50
N ASP A 83 3.23 -9.50 -11.41
CA ASP A 83 4.38 -10.16 -10.77
C ASP A 83 4.55 -9.74 -9.32
N ILE A 84 4.31 -8.46 -9.02
CA ILE A 84 4.48 -7.94 -7.67
C ILE A 84 3.29 -7.04 -7.33
N LEU A 85 2.70 -7.26 -6.16
CA LEU A 85 1.79 -6.33 -5.51
C LEU A 85 2.53 -5.62 -4.38
N PHE A 86 2.68 -4.31 -4.47
CA PHE A 86 3.22 -3.50 -3.39
C PHE A 86 2.09 -2.73 -2.70
N ASN A 87 1.63 -3.25 -1.56
CA ASN A 87 0.66 -2.61 -0.68
C ASN A 87 1.36 -1.55 0.17
N ASN A 88 1.14 -0.28 -0.14
CA ASN A 88 1.76 0.84 0.57
C ASN A 88 0.75 1.92 0.97
N ALA A 89 -0.47 1.93 0.43
CA ALA A 89 -1.49 2.88 0.85
C ALA A 89 -1.73 2.79 2.35
N GLY A 90 -1.88 3.94 3.00
CA GLY A 90 -2.13 4.00 4.43
C GLY A 90 -2.13 5.43 4.96
N VAL A 91 -2.66 5.60 6.16
CA VAL A 91 -2.72 6.86 6.89
C VAL A 91 -2.30 6.64 8.34
N SER A 92 -1.55 7.56 8.92
CA SER A 92 -1.13 7.49 10.32
C SER A 92 -2.15 8.18 11.24
N GLN A 93 -1.97 7.98 12.55
CA GLN A 93 -2.71 8.70 13.60
C GLN A 93 -1.74 9.57 14.40
N PHE A 94 -2.26 10.68 14.92
CA PHE A 94 -1.59 11.50 15.93
C PHE A 94 -2.62 12.06 16.92
N GLY A 95 -2.90 11.31 17.98
CA GLY A 95 -3.86 11.67 19.04
C GLY A 95 -3.85 10.67 20.19
N TYR A 96 -4.17 11.13 21.38
CA TYR A 96 -4.31 10.26 22.55
C TYR A 96 -5.57 9.41 22.43
N PHE A 97 -5.51 8.19 22.94
CA PHE A 97 -6.63 7.25 22.85
C PHE A 97 -7.90 7.79 23.51
N GLU A 98 -7.77 8.36 24.72
CA GLU A 98 -8.90 8.91 25.49
C GLU A 98 -9.61 10.10 24.82
N GLU A 99 -8.93 10.77 23.88
CA GLU A 99 -9.48 11.91 23.13
C GLU A 99 -9.98 11.51 21.74
N SER A 100 -9.63 10.30 21.29
CA SER A 100 -9.84 9.90 19.89
C SER A 100 -11.25 9.35 19.66
N ASP A 101 -11.93 9.87 18.64
CA ASP A 101 -13.19 9.32 18.16
C ASP A 101 -12.97 7.92 17.57
N LEU A 102 -13.87 6.98 17.86
CA LEU A 102 -13.79 5.63 17.29
C LEU A 102 -13.93 5.62 15.76
N SER A 103 -14.57 6.62 15.17
CA SER A 103 -14.62 6.78 13.72
C SER A 103 -13.23 6.95 13.08
N VAL A 104 -12.22 7.38 13.85
CA VAL A 104 -10.83 7.43 13.39
C VAL A 104 -10.23 6.03 13.30
N LEU A 105 -10.58 5.14 14.27
CA LEU A 105 -10.21 3.73 14.19
C LEU A 105 -10.79 3.09 12.92
N ASP A 106 -12.07 3.30 12.65
CA ASP A 106 -12.74 2.73 11.47
C ASP A 106 -12.03 3.15 10.18
N LYS A 107 -11.75 4.45 10.00
CA LYS A 107 -11.03 4.98 8.83
C LYS A 107 -9.63 4.38 8.66
N ILE A 108 -8.89 4.23 9.78
CA ILE A 108 -7.54 3.64 9.74
C ILE A 108 -7.62 2.16 9.40
N MET A 109 -8.50 1.41 10.05
CA MET A 109 -8.66 -0.02 9.78
C MET A 109 -9.13 -0.27 8.34
N GLU A 110 -10.03 0.55 7.83
CA GLU A 110 -10.52 0.44 6.46
C GLU A 110 -9.38 0.61 5.45
N LEU A 111 -8.58 1.68 5.55
CA LEU A 111 -7.50 1.93 4.60
C LEU A 111 -6.25 1.08 4.85
N ASP A 112 -5.81 0.96 6.11
CA ASP A 112 -4.50 0.38 6.43
C ASP A 112 -4.54 -1.15 6.60
N PHE A 113 -5.75 -1.75 6.77
CA PHE A 113 -5.90 -3.18 6.93
C PHE A 113 -6.91 -3.80 5.95
N PHE A 114 -8.20 -3.44 6.00
CA PHE A 114 -9.21 -4.10 5.19
C PHE A 114 -8.98 -3.93 3.70
N SER A 115 -8.59 -2.74 3.24
CA SER A 115 -8.26 -2.49 1.84
C SER A 115 -7.08 -3.37 1.37
N VAL A 116 -6.05 -3.49 2.21
CA VAL A 116 -4.87 -4.32 1.93
C VAL A 116 -5.23 -5.79 1.83
N VAL A 117 -6.05 -6.28 2.76
CA VAL A 117 -6.56 -7.67 2.77
C VAL A 117 -7.39 -7.94 1.52
N GLN A 118 -8.36 -7.06 1.23
CA GLN A 118 -9.26 -7.23 0.09
C GLN A 118 -8.50 -7.17 -1.24
N PHE A 119 -7.59 -6.23 -1.42
CA PHE A 119 -6.81 -6.09 -2.65
C PHE A 119 -5.87 -7.28 -2.84
N THR A 120 -5.22 -7.73 -1.76
CA THR A 120 -4.41 -8.95 -1.79
C THR A 120 -5.25 -10.17 -2.16
N LYS A 121 -6.43 -10.33 -1.55
CA LYS A 121 -7.34 -11.45 -1.82
C LYS A 121 -7.80 -11.47 -3.28
N SER A 122 -8.05 -10.32 -3.88
CA SER A 122 -8.48 -10.21 -5.28
C SER A 122 -7.37 -10.53 -6.28
N ILE A 123 -6.09 -10.25 -5.96
CA ILE A 123 -4.94 -10.49 -6.85
C ILE A 123 -4.36 -11.91 -6.67
N LEU A 124 -4.37 -12.43 -5.44
CA LEU A 124 -3.74 -13.70 -5.08
C LEU A 124 -4.14 -14.89 -5.97
N PRO A 125 -5.41 -15.10 -6.36
CA PRO A 125 -5.80 -16.22 -7.23
C PRO A 125 -5.06 -16.24 -8.57
N TYR A 126 -4.78 -15.07 -9.14
CA TYR A 126 -4.04 -14.95 -10.41
C TYR A 126 -2.55 -15.30 -10.24
N MET A 127 -1.95 -14.91 -9.13
CA MET A 127 -0.56 -15.30 -8.80
C MET A 127 -0.45 -16.80 -8.55
N ILE A 128 -1.42 -17.40 -7.84
CA ILE A 128 -1.50 -18.86 -7.61
C ILE A 128 -1.64 -19.61 -8.93
N ALA A 129 -2.55 -19.19 -9.81
CA ALA A 129 -2.76 -19.82 -11.11
C ALA A 129 -1.49 -19.75 -11.98
N LYS A 130 -0.74 -18.63 -11.91
CA LYS A 130 0.53 -18.43 -12.59
C LYS A 130 1.69 -19.20 -11.93
N LYS A 131 1.52 -19.69 -10.70
CA LYS A 131 2.57 -20.27 -9.83
C LYS A 131 3.79 -19.36 -9.68
N SER A 132 3.55 -18.07 -9.59
CA SER A 132 4.60 -17.05 -9.42
C SER A 132 3.97 -15.73 -8.97
N GLY A 133 4.50 -15.12 -7.95
CA GLY A 133 4.08 -13.81 -7.47
C GLY A 133 4.82 -13.38 -6.22
N GLN A 134 4.80 -12.08 -5.97
CA GLN A 134 5.32 -11.53 -4.73
C GLN A 134 4.35 -10.47 -4.18
N ILE A 135 3.96 -10.62 -2.95
CA ILE A 135 3.16 -9.65 -2.19
C ILE A 135 4.11 -8.96 -1.22
N VAL A 136 4.28 -7.66 -1.39
CA VAL A 136 5.10 -6.82 -0.51
C VAL A 136 4.18 -5.84 0.18
N THR A 137 4.20 -5.82 1.51
CA THR A 137 3.34 -4.91 2.28
C THR A 137 4.18 -4.01 3.17
N ASN A 138 3.97 -2.71 2.99
CA ASN A 138 4.58 -1.68 3.82
C ASN A 138 3.80 -1.56 5.12
N THR A 139 4.38 -2.07 6.20
CA THR A 139 3.87 -1.97 7.56
C THR A 139 4.49 -0.75 8.28
N SER A 140 5.00 -0.91 9.48
CA SER A 140 5.73 0.11 10.25
C SER A 140 6.40 -0.56 11.44
N VAL A 141 7.45 0.07 11.99
CA VAL A 141 7.92 -0.29 13.35
C VAL A 141 6.81 -0.19 14.39
N ALA A 142 5.78 0.66 14.16
CA ALA A 142 4.58 0.73 15.00
C ALA A 142 3.69 -0.51 14.91
N GLY A 143 3.94 -1.42 13.97
CA GLY A 143 3.35 -2.76 13.88
C GLY A 143 4.16 -3.85 14.58
N LEU A 144 5.34 -3.52 15.13
CA LEU A 144 6.20 -4.41 15.91
C LEU A 144 6.19 -4.04 17.39
N VAL A 145 6.09 -2.75 17.68
CA VAL A 145 5.97 -2.19 19.04
C VAL A 145 5.01 -1.01 19.01
N GLY A 146 4.07 -0.95 19.95
CA GLY A 146 3.09 0.13 20.03
C GLY A 146 3.75 1.50 20.22
N SER A 147 3.25 2.50 19.49
CA SER A 147 3.74 3.88 19.55
C SER A 147 2.73 4.77 20.29
N ARG A 148 3.24 5.63 21.17
CA ARG A 148 2.42 6.65 21.85
C ARG A 148 1.71 7.53 20.84
N ASN A 149 0.46 7.93 21.10
CA ASN A 149 -0.42 8.73 20.24
C ASN A 149 -0.79 8.08 18.91
N ARG A 150 -0.61 6.76 18.76
CA ARG A 150 -0.81 6.01 17.50
C ARG A 150 -1.49 4.66 17.75
N SER A 151 -2.33 4.55 18.78
CA SER A 151 -2.95 3.28 19.17
C SER A 151 -3.71 2.61 18.03
N PHE A 152 -4.55 3.34 17.29
CA PHE A 152 -5.32 2.82 16.18
C PHE A 152 -4.44 2.44 14.98
N TYR A 153 -3.48 3.30 14.65
CA TYR A 153 -2.50 3.03 13.60
C TYR A 153 -1.64 1.80 13.92
N SER A 154 -1.12 1.73 15.16
CA SER A 154 -0.35 0.56 15.61
C SER A 154 -1.19 -0.71 15.51
N SER A 155 -2.45 -0.69 15.93
CA SER A 155 -3.35 -1.84 15.85
C SER A 155 -3.51 -2.34 14.41
N ALA A 156 -3.75 -1.44 13.45
CA ALA A 156 -3.85 -1.81 12.04
C ALA A 156 -2.54 -2.42 11.50
N LYS A 157 -1.39 -1.83 11.87
CA LYS A 157 -0.09 -2.36 11.42
C LYS A 157 0.29 -3.69 12.09
N PHE A 158 -0.08 -3.92 13.36
CA PHE A 158 0.03 -5.24 14.01
C PHE A 158 -0.87 -6.27 13.35
N ALA A 159 -2.11 -5.90 13.00
CA ALA A 159 -3.04 -6.78 12.29
C ALA A 159 -2.46 -7.28 10.96
N LEU A 160 -1.75 -6.42 10.20
CA LEU A 160 -1.06 -6.84 8.98
C LEU A 160 0.00 -7.91 9.23
N HIS A 161 0.76 -7.83 10.32
CA HIS A 161 1.76 -8.85 10.64
C HIS A 161 1.10 -10.21 10.89
N GLY A 162 0.07 -10.26 11.76
CA GLY A 162 -0.64 -11.51 12.04
C GLY A 162 -1.30 -12.11 10.78
N PHE A 163 -1.94 -11.24 9.98
CA PHE A 163 -2.57 -11.67 8.73
C PHE A 163 -1.56 -12.24 7.73
N PHE A 164 -0.50 -11.51 7.43
CA PHE A 164 0.45 -11.94 6.40
C PHE A 164 1.38 -13.07 6.84
N ASP A 165 1.63 -13.24 8.14
CA ASP A 165 2.35 -14.42 8.64
C ASP A 165 1.55 -15.69 8.43
N SER A 166 0.22 -15.63 8.63
CA SER A 166 -0.68 -16.74 8.31
C SER A 166 -0.76 -17.01 6.81
N VAL A 167 -1.03 -15.98 6.01
CA VAL A 167 -1.12 -16.09 4.54
C VAL A 167 0.17 -16.64 3.94
N ARG A 168 1.34 -16.23 4.42
CA ARG A 168 2.64 -16.74 3.96
C ARG A 168 2.72 -18.26 4.08
N SER A 169 2.27 -18.83 5.19
CA SER A 169 2.29 -20.27 5.40
C SER A 169 1.28 -21.01 4.52
N GLU A 170 0.13 -20.39 4.25
CA GLU A 170 -0.93 -20.98 3.42
C GLU A 170 -0.54 -21.05 1.93
N ILE A 171 0.20 -20.07 1.42
CA ILE A 171 0.46 -19.92 -0.03
C ILE A 171 1.85 -20.33 -0.49
N ILE A 172 2.74 -20.72 0.41
CA ILE A 172 4.14 -21.04 0.08
C ILE A 172 4.26 -22.15 -0.99
N HIS A 173 3.33 -23.10 -1.01
CA HIS A 173 3.29 -24.20 -1.98
C HIS A 173 2.93 -23.76 -3.40
N HIS A 174 2.45 -22.53 -3.56
CA HIS A 174 2.08 -21.97 -4.86
C HIS A 174 3.20 -21.14 -5.51
N ASN A 175 4.40 -21.11 -4.94
CA ASN A 175 5.50 -20.26 -5.37
C ASN A 175 5.11 -18.77 -5.41
N VAL A 176 4.31 -18.35 -4.42
CA VAL A 176 3.95 -16.97 -4.15
C VAL A 176 4.55 -16.57 -2.81
N HIS A 177 5.26 -15.46 -2.78
CA HIS A 177 6.03 -15.03 -1.61
C HIS A 177 5.42 -13.79 -0.97
N VAL A 178 5.51 -13.71 0.36
CA VAL A 178 5.07 -12.55 1.15
C VAL A 178 6.27 -11.92 1.82
N THR A 179 6.40 -10.60 1.69
CA THR A 179 7.42 -9.78 2.35
C THR A 179 6.76 -8.63 3.09
N LEU A 180 7.06 -8.48 4.36
CA LEU A 180 6.67 -7.32 5.16
C LEU A 180 7.87 -6.39 5.32
N ILE A 181 7.65 -5.11 5.05
CA ILE A 181 8.62 -4.04 5.26
C ILE A 181 8.14 -3.20 6.44
N ALA A 182 8.95 -3.06 7.48
CA ALA A 182 8.62 -2.28 8.67
C ALA A 182 9.54 -1.03 8.75
N PRO A 183 9.23 0.04 8.00
CA PRO A 183 10.05 1.24 8.04
C PRO A 183 9.95 1.91 9.41
N GLY A 184 11.05 2.52 9.81
CA GLY A 184 11.10 3.47 10.90
C GLY A 184 10.59 4.84 10.44
N ARG A 185 11.22 5.90 10.95
CA ARG A 185 10.88 7.28 10.56
C ARG A 185 11.44 7.58 9.16
N VAL A 186 10.56 7.89 8.22
CA VAL A 186 10.91 8.27 6.86
C VAL A 186 10.39 9.68 6.60
N ALA A 187 11.22 10.53 5.99
CA ALA A 187 10.86 11.91 5.65
C ALA A 187 9.81 11.94 4.53
N THR A 188 8.54 11.90 4.90
CA THR A 188 7.38 11.93 4.00
C THR A 188 6.26 12.75 4.63
N ASP A 189 5.24 13.10 3.86
CA ASP A 189 4.04 13.80 4.37
C ASP A 189 3.12 12.92 5.23
N VAL A 190 3.52 11.71 5.61
CA VAL A 190 2.68 10.79 6.39
C VAL A 190 2.26 11.37 7.75
N VAL A 191 3.13 12.15 8.40
CA VAL A 191 2.80 12.80 9.67
C VAL A 191 1.86 13.98 9.44
N LYS A 192 2.14 14.80 8.45
CA LYS A 192 1.28 15.93 8.07
C LYS A 192 -0.15 15.49 7.73
N ASN A 193 -0.28 14.33 7.08
CA ASN A 193 -1.55 13.75 6.68
C ASN A 193 -2.14 12.81 7.75
N ALA A 194 -1.46 12.61 8.90
CA ALA A 194 -1.96 11.79 9.98
C ALA A 194 -3.29 12.31 10.50
N LEU A 195 -4.20 11.41 10.87
CA LEU A 195 -5.48 11.78 11.45
C LEU A 195 -5.28 12.18 12.93
N THR A 196 -5.83 13.32 13.31
CA THR A 196 -5.93 13.75 14.72
C THR A 196 -6.99 12.93 15.45
N ALA A 197 -7.16 13.18 16.75
CA ALA A 197 -8.20 12.57 17.56
C ALA A 197 -9.62 12.75 16.99
N SER A 198 -9.90 13.88 16.32
CA SER A 198 -11.18 14.18 15.65
C SER A 198 -11.23 13.74 14.16
N GLY A 199 -10.21 13.06 13.66
CA GLY A 199 -10.16 12.60 12.28
C GLY A 199 -9.82 13.65 11.24
N GLN A 200 -9.38 14.84 11.65
CA GLN A 200 -8.87 15.88 10.76
C GLN A 200 -7.38 15.65 10.48
N PRO A 201 -6.84 16.10 9.33
CA PRO A 201 -5.40 16.06 9.10
C PRO A 201 -4.62 16.85 10.16
N TYR A 202 -3.52 16.29 10.64
CA TYR A 202 -2.66 16.94 11.64
C TYR A 202 -2.05 18.24 11.14
N GLY A 203 -1.73 18.32 9.85
CA GLY A 203 -1.34 19.57 9.16
C GLY A 203 0.05 20.11 9.51
N LYS A 204 0.71 19.56 10.54
CA LYS A 204 2.05 20.01 10.97
C LYS A 204 3.12 19.04 10.50
N ASP A 205 4.30 19.60 10.22
CA ASP A 205 5.49 18.82 9.94
C ASP A 205 6.18 18.47 11.27
N ASP A 206 6.41 17.17 11.50
CA ASP A 206 7.08 16.66 12.71
C ASP A 206 8.61 16.51 12.46
N ARG A 207 9.17 17.40 11.66
CA ARG A 207 10.61 17.51 11.43
C ARG A 207 11.25 18.41 12.50
N GLY A 208 11.03 18.05 13.76
CA GLY A 208 11.68 18.65 14.90
C GLY A 208 12.59 17.64 15.58
#